data_86032351585bd645c41a1959e24822cf
#
_entry.id   86032351585bd645c41a1959e24822cf
#
_cell.length_a   1.000
_cell.length_b   1.000
_cell.length_c   1.000
_cell.angle_alpha   90.00
_cell.angle_beta   90.00
_cell.angle_gamma   90.00
#
_symmetry.space_group_name_H-M   'P 1'
#
loop_
_entity.id
_entity.type
_entity.pdbx_description
1 polymer ?
#
loop_
_entity_poly.entity_id
_entity_poly.type
_entity_poly.pdbx_seq_one_letter_code
_entity_poly.pdbx_strand_id
1 'polypeptide(L)'
;GTRYHTAVQLDVGLLLSMHLTSQGDITATGLQPAVYEEQVRQRRRGVRLDEDVRLHNGQRVARPAGVQDAASQFVELSHRLATGQLSTEPGTAIPLWLARPGGVDEWTYDVVGEDTLHLPRLGAVRALHFRPRPLAKPRGPIHAEIWFAPSLQYLPVRIRITQGPDTFMDLLADTIEQQ
;
A
#
# COMPACT_ATOMS: atom_id res chain seq x y z
N GLY A 1 -20.90 8.64 -9.47
CA GLY A 1 -19.46 8.45 -9.30
C GLY A 1 -19.05 7.04 -9.65
N THR A 2 -17.84 6.87 -10.13
CA THR A 2 -17.28 5.55 -10.44
C THR A 2 -16.77 4.93 -9.14
N ARG A 3 -17.20 3.71 -8.84
CA ARG A 3 -16.74 2.98 -7.66
C ARG A 3 -15.56 2.10 -8.00
N TYR A 4 -14.70 1.85 -7.02
CA TYR A 4 -13.64 0.87 -7.12
C TYR A 4 -13.75 -0.20 -6.03
N HIS A 5 -13.18 -1.33 -6.33
CA HIS A 5 -12.89 -2.39 -5.38
C HIS A 5 -11.50 -2.93 -5.70
N THR A 6 -10.63 -2.99 -4.71
CA THR A 6 -9.30 -3.59 -4.86
C THR A 6 -9.07 -4.61 -3.76
N ALA A 7 -8.36 -5.66 -4.10
CA ALA A 7 -7.96 -6.72 -3.19
C ALA A 7 -6.47 -7.00 -3.36
N VAL A 8 -5.78 -7.17 -2.25
CA VAL A 8 -4.38 -7.58 -2.20
C VAL A 8 -4.30 -8.85 -1.37
N GLN A 9 -3.79 -9.91 -1.96
CA GLN A 9 -3.53 -11.16 -1.27
C GLN A 9 -2.02 -11.37 -1.16
N LEU A 10 -1.56 -11.61 0.04
CA LEU A 10 -0.16 -11.85 0.36
C LEU A 10 -0.06 -13.22 1.02
N ASP A 11 0.56 -14.17 0.33
CA ASP A 11 0.74 -15.52 0.82
C ASP A 11 2.22 -15.77 1.15
N VAL A 12 2.49 -16.15 2.39
CA VAL A 12 3.84 -16.47 2.86
C VAL A 12 3.90 -17.94 3.24
N GLY A 13 4.25 -18.75 2.25
CA GLY A 13 4.26 -20.20 2.39
C GLY A 13 2.92 -20.77 2.85
N LEU A 14 2.94 -21.85 3.59
CA LEU A 14 1.74 -22.51 4.11
C LEU A 14 1.20 -21.90 5.43
N LEU A 15 1.92 -20.94 6.01
CA LEU A 15 1.68 -20.54 7.39
C LEU A 15 0.99 -19.18 7.56
N LEU A 16 1.10 -18.28 6.59
CA LEU A 16 0.53 -16.94 6.68
C LEU A 16 -0.09 -16.50 5.36
N SER A 17 -1.38 -16.24 5.40
CA SER A 17 -2.11 -15.55 4.35
C SER A 17 -2.72 -14.26 4.89
N MET A 18 -2.52 -13.17 4.16
CA MET A 18 -3.15 -11.88 4.43
C MET A 18 -4.03 -11.51 3.24
N HIS A 19 -5.27 -11.16 3.50
CA HIS A 19 -6.20 -10.66 2.51
C HIS A 19 -6.64 -9.25 2.89
N LEU A 20 -6.32 -8.28 2.05
CA LEU A 20 -6.64 -6.87 2.25
C LEU A 20 -7.63 -6.44 1.17
N THR A 21 -8.72 -5.81 1.55
CA THR A 21 -9.70 -5.26 0.60
C THR A 21 -9.96 -3.80 0.88
N SER A 22 -10.12 -3.03 -0.16
CA SER A 22 -10.53 -1.64 -0.11
C SER A 22 -11.59 -1.37 -1.15
N GLN A 23 -12.59 -0.60 -0.78
CA GLN A 23 -13.63 -0.14 -1.69
C GLN A 23 -14.03 1.30 -1.38
N GLY A 24 -14.41 2.02 -2.41
CA GLY A 24 -14.78 3.43 -2.30
C GLY A 24 -15.08 4.03 -3.66
N ASP A 25 -14.85 5.33 -3.80
CA ASP A 25 -15.12 6.08 -5.00
C ASP A 25 -13.83 6.54 -5.70
N ILE A 26 -13.89 6.62 -7.03
CA ILE A 26 -12.88 7.26 -7.86
C ILE A 26 -13.33 8.69 -8.08
N THR A 27 -12.49 9.64 -7.73
CA THR A 27 -12.78 11.06 -7.88
C THR A 27 -11.74 11.74 -8.79
N ALA A 28 -11.96 12.99 -9.12
CA ALA A 28 -10.99 13.77 -9.89
C ALA A 28 -9.64 13.96 -9.16
N THR A 29 -9.62 13.81 -7.84
CA THR A 29 -8.42 13.98 -7.01
C THR A 29 -7.78 12.67 -6.57
N GLY A 30 -8.28 11.53 -7.03
CA GLY A 30 -7.78 10.20 -6.70
C GLY A 30 -8.81 9.30 -6.03
N LEU A 31 -8.36 8.23 -5.42
CA LEU A 31 -9.21 7.29 -4.72
C LEU A 31 -9.70 7.86 -3.38
N GLN A 32 -10.97 7.63 -3.10
CA GLN A 32 -11.59 7.92 -1.80
C GLN A 32 -12.09 6.62 -1.16
N PRO A 33 -11.26 5.96 -0.34
CA PRO A 33 -11.67 4.76 0.37
C PRO A 33 -12.85 5.03 1.31
N ALA A 34 -13.82 4.11 1.32
CA ALA A 34 -14.96 4.14 2.23
C ALA A 34 -14.92 2.99 3.23
N VAL A 35 -14.46 1.82 2.81
CA VAL A 35 -14.35 0.63 3.65
C VAL A 35 -13.05 -0.09 3.36
N TYR A 36 -12.31 -0.37 4.41
CA TYR A 36 -11.12 -1.21 4.37
C TYR A 36 -11.29 -2.39 5.32
N GLU A 37 -10.92 -3.57 4.87
CA GLU A 37 -10.89 -4.78 5.68
C GLU A 37 -9.58 -5.53 5.46
N GLU A 38 -9.03 -6.07 6.54
CA GLU A 38 -7.91 -6.99 6.50
C GLU A 38 -8.25 -8.28 7.23
N GLN A 39 -7.87 -9.38 6.63
CA GLN A 39 -7.95 -10.69 7.26
C GLN A 39 -6.55 -11.29 7.32
N VAL A 40 -6.11 -11.58 8.53
CA VAL A 40 -4.84 -12.26 8.81
C VAL A 40 -5.16 -13.52 9.57
N ARG A 41 -4.93 -14.67 8.94
CA ARG A 41 -5.41 -15.97 9.44
C ARG A 41 -6.94 -15.93 9.60
N GLN A 42 -7.43 -16.13 10.84
CA GLN A 42 -8.87 -16.08 11.16
C GLN A 42 -9.32 -14.74 11.75
N ARG A 43 -8.40 -13.79 11.94
CA ARG A 43 -8.74 -12.47 12.48
C ARG A 43 -9.09 -11.52 11.35
N ARG A 44 -10.28 -10.93 11.45
CA ARG A 44 -10.76 -9.89 10.55
C ARG A 44 -10.83 -8.57 11.30
N ARG A 45 -10.24 -7.51 10.72
CA ARG A 45 -10.28 -6.15 11.26
C ARG A 45 -10.64 -5.18 10.14
N GLY A 46 -11.29 -4.08 10.45
CA GLY A 46 -11.71 -3.13 9.44
C GLY A 46 -11.66 -1.68 9.91
N VAL A 47 -11.77 -0.79 8.92
CA VAL A 47 -11.88 0.67 9.09
C VAL A 47 -12.98 1.16 8.17
N ARG A 48 -13.80 2.09 8.66
CA ARG A 48 -14.76 2.84 7.85
C ARG A 48 -14.32 4.28 7.74
N LEU A 49 -14.38 4.81 6.52
CA LEU A 49 -13.92 6.15 6.18
C LEU A 49 -15.10 6.93 5.59
N ASP A 50 -15.92 7.50 6.47
CA ASP A 50 -17.03 8.39 6.11
C ASP A 50 -16.59 9.86 6.28
N GLU A 51 -17.33 10.68 7.00
CA GLU A 51 -16.93 12.04 7.39
C GLU A 51 -15.72 12.02 8.33
N ASP A 52 -15.65 11.00 9.17
CA ASP A 52 -14.52 10.68 10.03
C ASP A 52 -13.99 9.26 9.71
N VAL A 53 -12.90 8.87 10.36
CA VAL A 53 -12.37 7.51 10.29
C VAL A 53 -12.78 6.77 11.56
N ARG A 54 -13.56 5.70 11.38
CA ARG A 54 -13.93 4.79 12.47
C ARG A 54 -12.99 3.59 12.49
N LEU A 55 -12.17 3.51 13.51
CA LEU A 55 -11.21 2.45 13.73
C LEU A 55 -11.89 1.13 14.15
N HIS A 56 -11.14 0.03 14.11
CA HIS A 56 -11.65 -1.30 14.46
C HIS A 56 -12.22 -1.38 15.88
N ASN A 57 -11.64 -0.65 16.84
CA ASN A 57 -12.11 -0.57 18.22
C ASN A 57 -13.33 0.35 18.41
N GLY A 58 -13.85 0.96 17.34
CA GLY A 58 -14.97 1.90 17.35
C GLY A 58 -14.58 3.36 17.60
N GLN A 59 -13.31 3.64 17.92
CA GLN A 59 -12.82 5.01 18.08
C GLN A 59 -12.95 5.77 16.75
N ARG A 60 -13.37 7.03 16.85
CA ARG A 60 -13.44 7.96 15.71
C ARG A 60 -12.28 8.94 15.76
N VAL A 61 -11.65 9.16 14.64
CA VAL A 61 -10.57 10.12 14.47
C VAL A 61 -10.83 10.95 13.22
N ALA A 62 -10.25 12.15 13.17
CA ALA A 62 -10.40 13.03 12.02
C ALA A 62 -9.93 12.32 10.73
N ARG A 63 -10.67 12.56 9.64
CA ARG A 63 -10.31 12.05 8.31
C ARG A 63 -9.41 13.06 7.60
N PRO A 64 -8.13 12.79 7.40
CA PRO A 64 -7.27 13.63 6.58
C PRO A 64 -7.67 13.63 5.11
N ALA A 65 -7.44 14.76 4.43
CA ALA A 65 -7.63 14.81 2.98
C ALA A 65 -6.70 13.83 2.27
N GLY A 66 -7.22 13.10 1.27
CA GLY A 66 -6.44 12.14 0.50
C GLY A 66 -6.01 10.88 1.25
N VAL A 67 -6.60 10.62 2.44
CA VAL A 67 -6.27 9.41 3.21
C VAL A 67 -6.53 8.15 2.41
N GLN A 68 -5.58 7.24 2.44
CA GLN A 68 -5.66 5.91 1.84
C GLN A 68 -5.67 4.84 2.94
N ASP A 69 -5.89 3.60 2.56
CA ASP A 69 -5.71 2.43 3.41
C ASP A 69 -4.59 1.54 2.87
N ALA A 70 -4.30 0.44 3.54
CA ALA A 70 -3.19 -0.44 3.16
C ALA A 70 -3.35 -1.12 1.79
N ALA A 71 -4.56 -1.24 1.26
CA ALA A 71 -4.81 -1.80 -0.07
C ALA A 71 -4.91 -0.71 -1.15
N SER A 72 -5.66 0.36 -0.89
CA SER A 72 -5.86 1.44 -1.86
C SER A 72 -4.58 2.22 -2.17
N GLN A 73 -3.64 2.33 -1.23
CA GLN A 73 -2.38 3.03 -1.45
C GLN A 73 -1.61 2.53 -2.67
N PHE A 74 -1.63 1.23 -2.95
CA PHE A 74 -0.92 0.67 -4.10
C PHE A 74 -1.49 1.20 -5.41
N VAL A 75 -2.81 1.22 -5.54
CA VAL A 75 -3.49 1.73 -6.74
C VAL A 75 -3.31 3.23 -6.87
N GLU A 76 -3.46 3.97 -5.77
CA GLU A 76 -3.29 5.43 -5.75
C GLU A 76 -1.86 5.83 -6.14
N LEU A 77 -0.84 5.20 -5.56
CA LEU A 77 0.55 5.49 -5.89
C LEU A 77 0.89 5.11 -7.34
N SER A 78 0.44 3.93 -7.81
CA SER A 78 0.61 3.52 -9.21
C SER A 78 0.00 4.52 -10.18
N HIS A 79 -1.22 4.98 -9.92
CA HIS A 79 -1.91 5.97 -10.73
C HIS A 79 -1.17 7.30 -10.75
N ARG A 80 -0.76 7.82 -9.59
CA ARG A 80 -0.05 9.09 -9.49
C ARG A 80 1.33 9.05 -10.16
N LEU A 81 2.02 7.91 -10.12
CA LEU A 81 3.27 7.70 -10.85
C LEU A 81 3.02 7.64 -12.35
N ALA A 82 2.05 6.85 -12.80
CA ALA A 82 1.74 6.69 -14.22
C ALA A 82 1.25 7.98 -14.90
N THR A 83 0.62 8.87 -14.14
CA THR A 83 0.13 10.18 -14.65
C THR A 83 1.11 11.34 -14.42
N GLY A 84 2.32 11.05 -13.91
CA GLY A 84 3.35 12.07 -13.68
C GLY A 84 3.05 13.03 -12.53
N GLN A 85 2.11 12.69 -11.64
CA GLN A 85 1.79 13.51 -10.47
C GLN A 85 2.84 13.38 -9.35
N LEU A 86 3.67 12.35 -9.39
CA LEU A 86 4.78 12.12 -8.47
C LEU A 86 6.11 12.15 -9.22
N SER A 87 7.10 12.81 -8.64
CA SER A 87 8.47 12.74 -9.13
C SER A 87 9.08 11.38 -8.84
N THR A 88 9.82 10.84 -9.79
CA THR A 88 10.56 9.57 -9.66
C THR A 88 12.04 9.78 -9.32
N GLU A 89 12.45 11.03 -9.11
CA GLU A 89 13.83 11.38 -8.78
C GLU A 89 14.22 10.84 -7.41
N PRO A 90 15.41 10.20 -7.28
CA PRO A 90 15.91 9.75 -6.00
C PRO A 90 15.98 10.89 -4.97
N GLY A 91 15.58 10.61 -3.74
CA GLY A 91 15.50 11.60 -2.67
C GLY A 91 14.17 12.35 -2.58
N THR A 92 13.25 12.15 -3.53
CA THR A 92 11.90 12.70 -3.44
C THR A 92 11.16 12.10 -2.25
N ALA A 93 10.56 12.96 -1.42
CA ALA A 93 9.72 12.55 -0.29
C ALA A 93 8.23 12.59 -0.71
N ILE A 94 7.52 11.50 -0.48
CA ILE A 94 6.11 11.35 -0.84
C ILE A 94 5.30 11.12 0.44
N PRO A 95 4.59 12.15 0.95
CA PRO A 95 3.71 12.00 2.09
C PRO A 95 2.39 11.33 1.69
N LEU A 96 1.88 10.47 2.56
CA LEU A 96 0.63 9.76 2.37
C LEU A 96 -0.02 9.46 3.72
N TRP A 97 -1.26 9.89 3.92
CA TRP A 97 -2.04 9.50 5.09
C TRP A 97 -2.57 8.08 4.91
N LEU A 98 -2.33 7.22 5.91
CA LEU A 98 -2.83 5.84 5.92
C LEU A 98 -3.74 5.60 7.12
N ALA A 99 -4.96 5.13 6.82
CA ALA A 99 -5.88 4.60 7.81
C ALA A 99 -5.68 3.09 7.93
N ARG A 100 -5.41 2.64 9.15
CA ARG A 100 -5.26 1.23 9.52
C ARG A 100 -6.18 0.91 10.69
N PRO A 101 -6.48 -0.36 10.99
CA PRO A 101 -7.36 -0.72 12.10
C PRO A 101 -6.99 -0.08 13.45
N GLY A 102 -5.71 0.17 13.69
CA GLY A 102 -5.19 0.75 14.92
C GLY A 102 -5.04 2.27 14.94
N GLY A 103 -5.21 2.96 13.81
CA GLY A 103 -5.09 4.41 13.76
C GLY A 103 -4.84 4.99 12.38
N VAL A 104 -4.76 6.33 12.33
CA VAL A 104 -4.46 7.10 11.12
C VAL A 104 -3.15 7.83 11.33
N ASP A 105 -2.18 7.58 10.45
CA ASP A 105 -0.85 8.16 10.53
C ASP A 105 -0.40 8.73 9.18
N GLU A 106 0.38 9.79 9.20
CA GLU A 106 1.08 10.28 8.01
C GLU A 106 2.35 9.47 7.79
N TRP A 107 2.42 8.81 6.65
CA TRP A 107 3.60 8.08 6.19
C TRP A 107 4.32 8.91 5.14
N THR A 108 5.64 8.86 5.17
CA THR A 108 6.46 9.44 4.11
C THR A 108 7.29 8.33 3.48
N TYR A 109 7.15 8.15 2.18
CA TYR A 109 8.03 7.31 1.39
C TYR A 109 9.13 8.14 0.79
N ASP A 110 10.36 7.66 0.85
CA ASP A 110 11.47 8.18 0.06
C ASP A 110 11.61 7.37 -1.22
N VAL A 111 11.76 8.05 -2.34
CA VAL A 111 12.20 7.43 -3.59
C VAL A 111 13.69 7.13 -3.46
N VAL A 112 14.05 5.85 -3.39
CA VAL A 112 15.45 5.42 -3.23
C VAL A 112 16.18 5.44 -4.55
N GLY A 113 15.53 5.02 -5.62
CA GLY A 113 16.07 4.90 -6.96
C GLY A 113 15.45 3.71 -7.71
N GLU A 114 16.09 3.30 -8.77
CA GLU A 114 15.66 2.15 -9.57
C GLU A 114 16.53 0.92 -9.27
N ASP A 115 15.87 -0.24 -9.14
CA ASP A 115 16.49 -1.55 -9.03
C ASP A 115 16.10 -2.41 -10.24
N THR A 116 16.96 -3.33 -10.61
CA THR A 116 16.62 -4.41 -11.56
C THR A 116 16.23 -5.65 -10.76
N LEU A 117 14.97 -6.04 -10.86
CA LEU A 117 14.42 -7.24 -10.21
C LEU A 117 14.33 -8.38 -11.20
N HIS A 118 14.58 -9.59 -10.74
CA HIS A 118 14.37 -10.82 -11.53
C HIS A 118 13.11 -11.50 -11.02
N LEU A 119 12.01 -11.31 -11.75
CA LEU A 119 10.70 -11.86 -11.40
C LEU A 119 10.56 -13.27 -12.01
N PRO A 120 9.92 -14.22 -11.29
CA PRO A 120 9.92 -15.63 -11.70
C PRO A 120 9.40 -15.90 -13.12
N ARG A 121 8.37 -15.16 -13.58
CA ARG A 121 7.76 -15.35 -14.90
C ARG A 121 7.99 -14.18 -15.87
N LEU A 122 8.38 -13.04 -15.36
CA LEU A 122 8.53 -11.81 -16.14
C LEU A 122 9.98 -11.50 -16.49
N GLY A 123 10.94 -12.22 -15.88
CA GLY A 123 12.37 -12.00 -16.09
C GLY A 123 12.87 -10.72 -15.43
N ALA A 124 13.85 -10.06 -16.05
CA ALA A 124 14.42 -8.82 -15.54
C ALA A 124 13.47 -7.64 -15.75
N VAL A 125 13.07 -6.97 -14.68
CA VAL A 125 12.18 -5.82 -14.68
C VAL A 125 12.83 -4.69 -13.88
N ARG A 126 12.87 -3.49 -14.47
CA ARG A 126 13.27 -2.27 -13.74
C ARG A 126 12.12 -1.82 -12.85
N ALA A 127 12.41 -1.49 -11.60
CA ALA A 127 11.41 -1.07 -10.65
C ALA A 127 11.92 0.08 -9.78
N LEU A 128 11.03 1.01 -9.48
CA LEU A 128 11.26 2.16 -8.65
C LEU A 128 11.05 1.78 -7.19
N HIS A 129 12.07 1.95 -6.36
CA HIS A 129 12.07 1.55 -4.96
C HIS A 129 11.60 2.68 -4.06
N PHE A 130 10.54 2.42 -3.29
CA PHE A 130 9.99 3.30 -2.26
C PHE A 130 10.27 2.72 -0.89
N ARG A 131 10.89 3.53 -0.02
CA ARG A 131 11.17 3.15 1.37
C ARG A 131 10.42 4.06 2.34
N PRO A 132 9.62 3.52 3.26
CA PRO A 132 8.94 4.32 4.26
C PRO A 132 9.91 4.83 5.32
N ARG A 133 9.74 6.07 5.74
CA ARG A 133 10.46 6.61 6.90
C ARG A 133 9.89 6.02 8.19
N PRO A 134 10.71 5.82 9.23
CA PRO A 134 10.22 5.44 10.55
C PRO A 134 9.18 6.45 11.06
N LEU A 135 8.08 5.95 11.62
CA LEU A 135 7.09 6.80 12.28
C LEU A 135 7.60 7.22 13.67
N ALA A 136 7.31 8.46 14.08
CA ALA A 136 7.67 8.96 15.42
C ALA A 136 6.98 8.15 16.54
N LYS A 137 5.78 7.64 16.26
CA LYS A 137 5.00 6.77 17.16
C LYS A 137 4.53 5.54 16.37
N PRO A 138 5.40 4.53 16.20
CA PRO A 138 5.03 3.36 15.42
C PRO A 138 3.89 2.60 16.09
N ARG A 139 2.85 2.27 15.29
CA ARG A 139 1.76 1.39 15.69
C ARG A 139 2.08 -0.04 15.27
N GLY A 140 3.10 -0.63 15.91
CA GLY A 140 3.64 -1.94 15.57
C GLY A 140 4.92 -1.85 14.72
N PRO A 141 5.62 -2.97 14.59
CA PRO A 141 6.96 -3.04 14.00
C PRO A 141 6.97 -3.20 12.47
N ILE A 142 5.86 -3.01 11.78
CA ILE A 142 5.73 -3.33 10.35
C ILE A 142 6.14 -2.13 9.49
N HIS A 143 7.15 -2.35 8.65
CA HIS A 143 7.56 -1.45 7.57
C HIS A 143 7.41 -2.19 6.24
N ALA A 144 6.81 -1.54 5.25
CA ALA A 144 6.65 -2.10 3.92
C ALA A 144 7.38 -1.23 2.89
N GLU A 145 8.44 -1.77 2.30
CA GLU A 145 9.07 -1.20 1.12
C GLU A 145 8.36 -1.71 -0.13
N ILE A 146 8.24 -0.86 -1.15
CA ILE A 146 7.47 -1.15 -2.35
C ILE A 146 8.32 -0.86 -3.58
N TRP A 147 8.24 -1.74 -4.61
CA TRP A 147 8.84 -1.53 -5.92
C TRP A 147 7.75 -1.47 -6.97
N PHE A 148 7.72 -0.36 -7.70
CA PHE A 148 6.77 -0.10 -8.79
C PHE A 148 7.49 -0.21 -10.14
N ALA A 149 6.95 -0.98 -11.08
CA ALA A 149 7.56 -1.20 -12.39
C ALA A 149 7.00 -0.25 -13.46
N PRO A 150 7.80 0.70 -13.98
CA PRO A 150 7.34 1.63 -15.03
C PRO A 150 6.83 0.90 -16.28
N SER A 151 7.48 -0.18 -16.70
CA SER A 151 7.09 -0.97 -17.87
C SER A 151 5.75 -1.70 -17.71
N LEU A 152 5.23 -1.79 -16.49
CA LEU A 152 3.97 -2.43 -16.14
C LEU A 152 2.98 -1.39 -15.55
N GLN A 153 2.97 -0.19 -16.09
CA GLN A 153 2.10 0.92 -15.64
C GLN A 153 2.27 1.25 -14.15
N TYR A 154 3.49 1.15 -13.66
CA TYR A 154 3.82 1.34 -12.25
C TYR A 154 3.07 0.41 -11.29
N LEU A 155 2.70 -0.79 -11.71
CA LEU A 155 2.16 -1.78 -10.79
C LEU A 155 3.23 -2.19 -9.77
N PRO A 156 2.84 -2.46 -8.52
CA PRO A 156 3.75 -2.97 -7.51
C PRO A 156 4.17 -4.40 -7.88
N VAL A 157 5.46 -4.63 -8.02
CA VAL A 157 6.04 -5.94 -8.42
C VAL A 157 6.81 -6.62 -7.30
N ARG A 158 7.12 -5.87 -6.24
CA ARG A 158 7.76 -6.39 -5.03
C ARG A 158 7.30 -5.60 -3.82
N ILE A 159 7.05 -6.31 -2.73
CA ILE A 159 6.79 -5.73 -1.42
C ILE A 159 7.67 -6.46 -0.42
N ARG A 160 8.48 -5.72 0.33
CA ARG A 160 9.25 -6.26 1.44
C ARG A 160 8.66 -5.74 2.74
N ILE A 161 8.14 -6.64 3.54
CA ILE A 161 7.58 -6.33 4.85
C ILE A 161 8.62 -6.73 5.90
N THR A 162 9.11 -5.76 6.66
CA THR A 162 10.02 -5.98 7.77
C THR A 162 9.23 -5.94 9.08
N GLN A 163 9.40 -6.97 9.89
CA GLN A 163 8.76 -7.10 11.19
C GLN A 163 9.83 -7.29 12.26
N GLY A 164 10.25 -6.19 12.90
CA GLY A 164 11.35 -6.21 13.86
C GLY A 164 12.73 -6.31 13.21
N PRO A 165 13.81 -6.47 13.99
CA PRO A 165 15.19 -6.34 13.49
C PRO A 165 15.62 -7.51 12.60
N ASP A 166 15.09 -8.72 12.79
CA ASP A 166 15.61 -9.94 12.19
C ASP A 166 14.60 -10.69 11.29
N THR A 167 13.37 -10.17 11.16
CA THR A 167 12.32 -10.85 10.41
C THR A 167 11.81 -9.97 9.28
N PHE A 168 11.92 -10.47 8.06
CA PHE A 168 11.33 -9.83 6.89
C PHE A 168 10.63 -10.85 5.99
N MET A 169 9.63 -10.38 5.27
CA MET A 169 8.95 -11.11 4.20
C MET A 169 9.19 -10.38 2.91
N ASP A 170 9.60 -11.09 1.88
CA ASP A 170 9.90 -10.54 0.56
C ASP A 170 8.96 -11.19 -0.47
N LEU A 171 8.06 -10.41 -1.01
CA LEU A 171 7.00 -10.85 -1.90
C LEU A 171 7.28 -10.29 -3.29
N LEU A 172 7.42 -11.17 -4.27
CA LEU A 172 7.59 -10.83 -5.68
C LEU A 172 6.31 -11.15 -6.45
N ALA A 173 5.97 -10.29 -7.41
CA ALA A 173 4.88 -10.59 -8.33
C ALA A 173 5.22 -11.82 -9.18
N ASP A 174 4.34 -12.82 -9.16
CA ASP A 174 4.47 -14.01 -9.99
C ASP A 174 3.65 -13.87 -11.28
N THR A 175 2.44 -13.37 -11.16
CA THR A 175 1.52 -13.15 -12.27
C THR A 175 0.84 -11.80 -12.11
N ILE A 176 0.66 -11.08 -13.22
CA ILE A 176 -0.08 -9.81 -13.27
C ILE A 176 -1.21 -10.00 -14.27
N GLU A 177 -2.43 -9.85 -13.78
CA GLU A 177 -3.65 -9.87 -14.59
C GLU A 177 -4.32 -8.51 -14.48
N GLN A 178 -4.63 -7.90 -15.62
CA GLN A 178 -5.40 -6.67 -15.73
C GLN A 178 -6.74 -6.99 -16.42
N GLN A 179 -7.82 -6.58 -15.81
CA GLN A 179 -9.18 -6.70 -16.36
C GLN A 179 -9.78 -5.33 -16.62
#